data_96e0eb07e6f22de0839cb820ede799a1
#
_entry.id   96e0eb07e6f22de0839cb820ede799a1
#
_cell.length_a   1.000
_cell.length_b   1.000
_cell.length_c   1.000
_cell.angle_alpha   90.00
_cell.angle_beta   90.00
_cell.angle_gamma   90.00
#
_symmetry.space_group_name_H-M   'P 1'
#
loop_
_entity.id
_entity.type
_entity.pdbx_description
1 polymer ?
#
loop_
_entity_poly.entity_id
_entity_poly.type
_entity_poly.pdbx_seq_one_letter_code
_entity_poly.pdbx_strand_id
1 'polypeptide(L)' 'MAYIDPATMQTTGEVEKQINRIIDSPSTSTWLSIAFKALMQRDCLDAARDAELLGSLLGRRAELILRGK' A
#
# COMPACT_ATOMS: atom_id res chain seq x y z
N MET A 1 -11.52 -2.21 -7.44
CA MET A 1 -11.44 -1.26 -6.31
C MET A 1 -11.23 0.14 -6.85
N ALA A 2 -12.03 1.09 -6.42
CA ALA A 2 -11.87 2.46 -6.87
C ALA A 2 -10.63 3.09 -6.22
N TYR A 3 -9.84 3.80 -7.01
CA TYR A 3 -8.68 4.53 -6.48
C TYR A 3 -9.14 5.78 -5.73
N ILE A 4 -8.60 5.95 -4.52
CA ILE A 4 -8.80 7.17 -3.74
C ILE A 4 -7.43 7.78 -3.51
N ASP A 5 -7.25 9.04 -3.93
CA ASP A 5 -5.99 9.74 -3.75
C ASP A 5 -5.75 10.05 -2.27
N PRO A 6 -4.72 9.48 -1.65
CA PRO A 6 -4.44 9.74 -0.23
C PRO A 6 -4.22 11.21 0.09
N ALA A 7 -3.79 12.00 -0.88
CA ALA A 7 -3.56 13.43 -0.67
C ALA A 7 -4.84 14.21 -0.34
N THR A 8 -6.01 13.66 -0.66
CA THR A 8 -7.30 14.28 -0.33
C THR A 8 -7.75 14.00 1.10
N MET A 9 -7.11 13.04 1.77
CA MET A 9 -7.43 12.70 3.15
C MET A 9 -6.68 13.62 4.10
N GLN A 10 -7.39 14.16 5.08
CA GLN A 10 -6.84 15.18 5.98
C GLN A 10 -6.64 14.73 7.41
N THR A 11 -7.18 13.57 7.79
CA THR A 11 -7.04 13.05 9.15
C THR A 11 -6.51 11.62 9.13
N THR A 12 -5.83 11.26 10.21
CA THR A 12 -5.36 9.88 10.41
C THR A 12 -6.53 8.90 10.39
N GLY A 13 -7.66 9.30 10.98
CA GLY A 13 -8.86 8.46 11.01
C GLY A 13 -9.39 8.14 9.62
N GLU A 14 -9.37 9.11 8.69
CA GLU A 14 -9.80 8.88 7.31
C GLU A 14 -8.89 7.87 6.60
N VAL A 15 -7.58 8.03 6.77
CA VAL A 15 -6.59 7.12 6.18
C VAL A 15 -6.75 5.70 6.75
N GLU A 16 -6.88 5.58 8.06
CA GLU A 16 -7.03 4.27 8.71
C GLU A 16 -8.31 3.57 8.30
N LYS A 17 -9.41 4.30 8.15
CA LYS A 17 -10.66 3.73 7.63
C LYS A 17 -10.47 3.16 6.24
N GLN A 18 -9.76 3.88 5.38
CA GLN A 18 -9.51 3.42 4.02
C GLN A 18 -8.63 2.18 4.01
N ILE A 19 -7.59 2.15 4.84
CA ILE A 19 -6.72 0.98 4.96
C ILE A 19 -7.54 -0.24 5.40
N ASN A 20 -8.41 -0.08 6.40
CA ASN A 20 -9.25 -1.18 6.89
C ASN A 20 -10.22 -1.68 5.82
N ARG A 21 -10.77 -0.79 5.01
CA ARG A 21 -11.62 -1.18 3.88
C ARG A 21 -10.85 -2.02 2.86
N ILE A 22 -9.59 -1.64 2.59
CA ILE A 22 -8.74 -2.38 1.67
C ILE A 22 -8.43 -3.77 2.25
N ILE A 23 -8.08 -3.85 3.53
CA ILE A 23 -7.79 -5.12 4.20
C ILE A 23 -8.99 -6.07 4.13
N ASP A 24 -10.19 -5.55 4.33
CA ASP A 24 -11.41 -6.36 4.39
C ASP A 24 -12.02 -6.65 3.01
N SER A 25 -11.54 -6.00 1.97
CA SER A 25 -12.10 -6.16 0.63
C SER A 25 -11.75 -7.53 0.04
N PRO A 26 -12.74 -8.26 -0.52
CA PRO A 26 -12.45 -9.52 -1.20
C PRO A 26 -11.63 -9.33 -2.49
N SER A 27 -11.55 -8.12 -3.02
CA SER A 27 -10.74 -7.79 -4.19
C SER A 27 -9.25 -7.62 -3.86
N THR A 28 -8.91 -7.45 -2.59
CA THR A 28 -7.52 -7.25 -2.16
C THR A 28 -6.83 -8.60 -2.05
N SER A 29 -5.61 -8.71 -2.60
CA SER A 29 -4.84 -9.93 -2.47
C SER A 29 -4.55 -10.23 -1.00
N THR A 30 -4.46 -11.51 -0.67
CA THR A 30 -4.12 -11.96 0.68
C THR A 30 -2.79 -11.37 1.14
N TRP A 31 -1.81 -11.35 0.22
CA TRP A 31 -0.50 -10.78 0.50
C TRP A 31 -0.58 -9.31 0.91
N LEU A 32 -1.36 -8.51 0.19
CA LEU A 32 -1.48 -7.08 0.47
C LEU A 32 -2.19 -6.84 1.80
N SER A 33 -3.23 -7.61 2.10
CA SER A 33 -3.92 -7.54 3.39
C SER A 33 -2.98 -7.84 4.56
N ILE A 34 -2.17 -8.89 4.43
CA ILE A 34 -1.19 -9.26 5.46
C ILE A 34 -0.13 -8.16 5.61
N ALA A 35 0.34 -7.61 4.49
CA ALA A 35 1.33 -6.54 4.50
C ALA A 35 0.80 -5.30 5.23
N PHE A 36 -0.42 -4.89 4.95
CA PHE A 36 -1.03 -3.76 5.66
C PHE A 36 -1.12 -4.01 7.16
N LYS A 37 -1.59 -5.19 7.55
CA LYS A 37 -1.70 -5.54 8.98
C LYS A 37 -0.35 -5.48 9.69
N ALA A 38 0.69 -6.01 9.05
CA ALA A 38 2.03 -5.99 9.61
C ALA A 38 2.57 -4.56 9.72
N LEU A 39 2.40 -3.76 8.68
CA LEU A 39 2.92 -2.37 8.66
C LEU A 39 2.17 -1.47 9.63
N MET A 40 0.89 -1.71 9.86
CA MET A 40 0.11 -0.93 10.81
C MET A 40 0.58 -1.09 12.26
N GLN A 41 1.33 -2.15 12.57
CA GLN A 41 1.88 -2.39 13.90
C GLN A 41 3.28 -1.83 14.08
N ARG A 42 3.88 -1.29 13.03
CA ARG A 42 5.20 -0.69 13.08
C ARG A 42 5.10 0.81 13.28
N ASP A 43 6.22 1.45 13.60
CA ASP A 43 6.32 2.89 13.60
C ASP A 43 5.86 3.44 12.23
N CYS A 44 5.06 4.50 12.25
CA CYS A 44 4.45 5.01 11.02
C CYS A 44 5.47 5.50 9.99
N LEU A 45 6.60 6.06 10.43
CA LEU A 45 7.66 6.48 9.51
C LEU A 45 8.38 5.29 8.90
N ASP A 46 8.68 4.29 9.71
CA ASP A 46 9.35 3.07 9.23
C ASP A 46 8.44 2.30 8.26
N ALA A 47 7.15 2.21 8.58
CA ALA A 47 6.18 1.56 7.71
C ALA A 47 6.10 2.25 6.35
N ALA A 48 6.03 3.58 6.35
CA ALA A 48 5.96 4.36 5.12
C ALA A 48 7.23 4.20 4.28
N ARG A 49 8.39 4.20 4.92
CA ARG A 49 9.69 4.01 4.23
C ARG A 49 9.81 2.63 3.61
N ASP A 50 9.42 1.60 4.35
CA ASP A 50 9.46 0.22 3.85
C ASP A 50 8.54 0.06 2.64
N ALA A 51 7.33 0.59 2.71
CA ALA A 51 6.36 0.52 1.61
C ALA A 51 6.87 1.28 0.38
N GLU A 52 7.47 2.44 0.58
CA GLU A 52 8.03 3.26 -0.51
C GLU A 52 9.19 2.55 -1.19
N LEU A 53 10.11 1.98 -0.42
CA LEU A 53 11.22 1.21 -0.95
C LEU A 53 10.74 0.01 -1.75
N LEU A 54 9.80 -0.74 -1.18
CA LEU A 54 9.20 -1.89 -1.84
C LEU A 54 8.55 -1.49 -3.17
N GLY A 55 7.73 -0.45 -3.15
CA GLY A 55 7.05 0.05 -4.33
C GLY A 55 8.02 0.54 -5.41
N SER A 56 9.05 1.27 -5.02
CA SER A 56 10.06 1.79 -5.95
C SER A 56 10.82 0.68 -6.65
N LEU A 57 11.29 -0.31 -5.91
CA LEU A 57 12.06 -1.41 -6.47
C LEU A 57 11.20 -2.33 -7.33
N LEU A 58 10.02 -2.67 -6.88
CA LEU A 58 9.11 -3.51 -7.66
C LEU A 58 8.61 -2.78 -8.91
N GLY A 59 8.36 -1.49 -8.81
CA GLY A 59 7.99 -0.66 -9.94
C GLY A 59 9.08 -0.62 -11.00
N ARG A 60 10.34 -0.44 -10.59
CA ARG A 60 11.47 -0.45 -11.50
C ARG A 60 11.65 -1.82 -12.16
N ARG A 61 11.52 -2.88 -11.36
CA ARG A 61 11.60 -4.24 -11.87
C ARG A 61 10.54 -4.49 -12.95
N ALA A 62 9.31 -4.08 -12.70
CA ALA A 62 8.22 -4.23 -13.67
C ALA A 62 8.50 -3.49 -14.97
N GLU A 63 8.98 -2.23 -14.88
CA GLU A 63 9.39 -1.45 -16.05
C GLU A 63 10.40 -2.18 -16.91
N LEU A 64 11.46 -2.70 -16.29
CA LEU A 64 12.54 -3.37 -17.01
C LEU A 64 12.07 -4.67 -17.66
N ILE A 65 11.22 -5.42 -16.97
CA ILE A 65 10.66 -6.66 -17.53
C ILE A 65 9.76 -6.36 -18.73
N LEU A 66 8.92 -5.33 -18.63
CA LEU A 66 8.02 -4.96 -19.71
C LEU A 66 8.78 -4.42 -20.92
N ARG A 67 9.87 -3.70 -20.71
CA ARG A 67 10.73 -3.23 -21.79
C ARG A 67 11.47 -4.36 -22.48
N GLY A 68 11.82 -5.41 -21.75
CA GLY A 68 12.54 -6.56 -22.29
C GLY A 68 11.72 -7.44 -23.22
N LYS A 69 10.45 -7.16 -23.31
CA LYS A 69 9.58 -7.85 -24.24
C LYS A 69 9.50 -7.09 -25.56
#